data_be12be6ef0b81a0a6ef76e06e799d7bd
#
_entry.id   be12be6ef0b81a0a6ef76e06e799d7bd
#
_cell.length_a   1.000
_cell.length_b   1.000
_cell.length_c   1.000
_cell.angle_alpha   90.00
_cell.angle_beta   90.00
_cell.angle_gamma   90.00
#
_symmetry.space_group_name_H-M   'P 1'
#
loop_
_entity.id
_entity.type
_entity.pdbx_description
1 polymer ?
#
loop_
_entity_poly.entity_id
_entity_poly.type
_entity_poly.pdbx_seq_one_letter_code
_entity_poly.pdbx_strand_id
1 'polypeptide(L)'
;MTITPDVRQRGTPQVDFINVNRLLSSEEREVRDKVRTFVDEKIVPTAAEYWDKAQFPFDLLPELGETGILGGSFEKEYGCAGWNDVAYGLAIAELARGSGSLATFLHVQSGLAMAAIHALGSEEQKQKWLPPMAKCEKVGCFGLTEPDAGSDPGSMTTTAVVRDGGYIINGEKRWIGNGSMCDVAVIWARTEDDDRIGCFLVEGENPGYHAEVLPRKGSQRAVWQSHVTMEDCHVPEDARLPEAKGLGSTLSVLTHSRYGVAWDGLGQALDCYETALAYAKEREQFGQPIASFQLVQQKLVEMINEISLAQLLSIHMGRLKDSDDLDPATVSMFKMNNAAKARKIAALARDVLGGNGILLDYRVMEHMADLEGVYTYEGTNDVNTLIVGQAITGIKAFVPKPEKGGEAERVEERAE
;
A
#
# COMPACT_ATOMS: atom_id res chain seq x y z
N MET A 1 -18.75 27.59 17.84
CA MET A 1 -18.31 26.52 18.74
C MET A 1 -18.01 25.33 17.87
N THR A 2 -16.77 25.11 17.56
CA THR A 2 -16.32 23.93 16.81
C THR A 2 -16.39 22.76 17.80
N ILE A 3 -17.41 21.91 17.66
CA ILE A 3 -17.46 20.66 18.41
C ILE A 3 -16.51 19.72 17.68
N THR A 4 -15.25 19.75 18.06
CA THR A 4 -14.33 18.65 17.78
C THR A 4 -14.76 17.52 18.71
N PRO A 5 -15.25 16.37 18.24
CA PRO A 5 -15.52 15.24 19.11
C PRO A 5 -14.22 14.91 19.86
N ASP A 6 -14.30 14.70 21.16
CA ASP A 6 -13.14 14.19 21.91
C ASP A 6 -12.88 12.76 21.45
N VAL A 7 -12.00 12.66 20.47
CA VAL A 7 -11.59 11.41 19.80
C VAL A 7 -10.99 10.39 20.79
N ARG A 8 -10.69 10.82 22.01
CA ARG A 8 -9.94 10.05 23.02
C ARG A 8 -10.77 9.01 23.78
N GLN A 9 -12.10 8.95 23.57
CA GLN A 9 -12.95 7.90 24.16
C GLN A 9 -13.31 6.77 23.19
N ARG A 10 -12.55 6.59 22.12
CA ARG A 10 -12.75 5.51 21.16
C ARG A 10 -12.30 4.17 21.76
N GLY A 11 -13.18 3.57 22.52
CA GLY A 11 -12.92 2.25 23.12
C GLY A 11 -13.08 1.14 22.11
N THR A 12 -12.12 0.22 22.08
CA THR A 12 -12.03 -1.02 21.28
C THR A 12 -13.32 -1.86 21.15
N PRO A 13 -14.28 -1.89 22.09
CA PRO A 13 -15.46 -2.74 22.00
C PRO A 13 -16.45 -2.41 20.88
N GLN A 14 -16.44 -1.19 20.33
CA GLN A 14 -17.46 -0.75 19.36
C GLN A 14 -17.13 -1.17 17.92
N VAL A 15 -15.87 -1.44 17.60
CA VAL A 15 -15.41 -1.94 16.29
C VAL A 15 -15.14 -3.44 16.28
N ASP A 16 -15.14 -4.08 17.43
CA ASP A 16 -14.97 -5.53 17.61
C ASP A 16 -16.31 -6.19 17.97
N PHE A 17 -17.31 -6.00 17.11
CA PHE A 17 -18.69 -6.43 17.35
C PHE A 17 -18.83 -7.94 17.49
N ILE A 18 -17.96 -8.71 16.85
CA ILE A 18 -17.98 -10.19 16.84
C ILE A 18 -16.84 -10.82 17.67
N ASN A 19 -16.19 -10.05 18.54
CA ASN A 19 -15.07 -10.50 19.39
C ASN A 19 -13.87 -11.07 18.60
N VAL A 20 -13.49 -10.43 17.52
CA VAL A 20 -12.33 -10.82 16.68
C VAL A 20 -11.03 -10.84 17.50
N ASN A 21 -10.91 -9.98 18.53
CA ASN A 21 -9.79 -9.97 19.46
C ASN A 21 -9.48 -11.32 20.13
N ARG A 22 -10.47 -12.23 20.22
CA ARG A 22 -10.26 -13.59 20.75
C ARG A 22 -9.44 -14.49 19.83
N LEU A 23 -9.34 -14.13 18.55
CA LEU A 23 -8.55 -14.85 17.54
C LEU A 23 -7.07 -14.45 17.57
N LEU A 24 -6.75 -13.35 18.26
CA LEU A 24 -5.41 -12.80 18.33
C LEU A 24 -4.64 -13.35 19.54
N SER A 25 -3.36 -13.61 19.35
CA SER A 25 -2.42 -13.89 20.46
C SER A 25 -2.19 -12.65 21.32
N SER A 26 -1.54 -12.80 22.48
CA SER A 26 -1.14 -11.67 23.30
C SER A 26 -0.15 -10.76 22.60
N GLU A 27 0.82 -11.34 21.90
CA GLU A 27 1.84 -10.62 21.14
C GLU A 27 1.24 -9.77 20.01
N GLU A 28 0.30 -10.33 19.24
CA GLU A 28 -0.41 -9.62 18.18
C GLU A 28 -1.19 -8.42 18.71
N ARG A 29 -1.83 -8.58 19.87
CA ARG A 29 -2.53 -7.46 20.53
C ARG A 29 -1.54 -6.39 21.02
N GLU A 30 -0.41 -6.79 21.61
CA GLU A 30 0.61 -5.87 22.09
C GLU A 30 1.20 -5.03 20.95
N VAL A 31 1.50 -5.65 19.81
CA VAL A 31 2.00 -4.94 18.62
C VAL A 31 0.95 -3.93 18.11
N ARG A 32 -0.30 -4.37 17.94
CA ARG A 32 -1.41 -3.48 17.56
C ARG A 32 -1.56 -2.30 18.51
N ASP A 33 -1.61 -2.56 19.81
CA ASP A 33 -1.87 -1.55 20.83
C ASP A 33 -0.71 -0.55 20.94
N LYS A 34 0.54 -1.01 20.77
CA LYS A 34 1.73 -0.15 20.67
C LYS A 34 1.61 0.82 19.50
N VAL A 35 1.32 0.31 18.30
CA VAL A 35 1.20 1.15 17.10
C VAL A 35 -0.02 2.08 17.19
N ARG A 36 -1.15 1.60 17.72
CA ARG A 36 -2.33 2.42 17.99
C ARG A 36 -2.01 3.62 18.89
N THR A 37 -1.28 3.39 19.97
CA THR A 37 -0.88 4.48 20.88
C THR A 37 -0.06 5.55 20.16
N PHE A 38 0.94 5.13 19.40
CA PHE A 38 1.74 6.06 18.58
C PHE A 38 0.86 6.83 17.58
N VAL A 39 -0.05 6.14 16.89
CA VAL A 39 -0.95 6.75 15.91
C VAL A 39 -1.88 7.79 16.56
N ASP A 40 -2.48 7.45 17.69
CA ASP A 40 -3.42 8.34 18.38
C ASP A 40 -2.72 9.57 18.98
N GLU A 41 -1.50 9.42 19.46
CA GLU A 41 -0.75 10.51 20.11
C GLU A 41 -0.01 11.40 19.10
N LYS A 42 0.49 10.86 18.01
CA LYS A 42 1.42 11.56 17.11
C LYS A 42 0.85 11.84 15.71
N ILE A 43 0.11 10.90 15.13
CA ILE A 43 -0.35 11.01 13.74
C ILE A 43 -1.72 11.68 13.66
N VAL A 44 -2.72 11.15 14.37
CA VAL A 44 -4.10 11.65 14.32
C VAL A 44 -4.23 13.16 14.55
N PRO A 45 -3.47 13.78 15.48
CA PRO A 45 -3.58 15.22 15.73
C PRO A 45 -3.16 16.12 14.57
N THR A 46 -2.31 15.60 13.65
CA THR A 46 -1.67 16.39 12.59
C THR A 46 -1.98 15.92 11.18
N ALA A 47 -2.57 14.73 11.02
CA ALA A 47 -2.79 14.09 9.72
C ALA A 47 -3.57 15.00 8.73
N ALA A 48 -4.69 15.57 9.17
CA ALA A 48 -5.51 16.45 8.35
C ALA A 48 -4.75 17.72 7.88
N GLU A 49 -3.88 18.27 8.71
CA GLU A 49 -3.07 19.44 8.36
C GLU A 49 -2.02 19.11 7.28
N TYR A 50 -1.28 18.00 7.43
CA TYR A 50 -0.33 17.56 6.43
C TYR A 50 -1.02 17.22 5.11
N TRP A 51 -2.18 16.56 5.19
CA TRP A 51 -2.97 16.22 4.00
C TRP A 51 -3.49 17.47 3.27
N ASP A 52 -4.04 18.45 3.99
CA ASP A 52 -4.52 19.70 3.40
C ASP A 52 -3.41 20.48 2.70
N LYS A 53 -2.26 20.60 3.34
CA LYS A 53 -1.07 21.28 2.81
C LYS A 53 -0.32 20.49 1.75
N ALA A 54 -0.68 19.23 1.50
CA ALA A 54 0.06 18.30 0.65
C ALA A 54 1.56 18.21 1.04
N GLN A 55 1.84 18.20 2.35
CA GLN A 55 3.17 18.14 2.94
C GLN A 55 3.43 16.75 3.54
N PHE A 56 4.64 16.23 3.33
CA PHE A 56 5.06 14.99 3.94
C PHE A 56 5.55 15.23 5.38
N PRO A 57 5.13 14.42 6.37
CA PRO A 57 5.47 14.62 7.77
C PRO A 57 6.85 14.04 8.14
N PHE A 58 7.93 14.66 7.68
CA PHE A 58 9.31 14.23 7.94
C PHE A 58 9.66 14.12 9.41
N ASP A 59 9.08 14.97 10.23
CA ASP A 59 9.28 15.03 11.68
C ASP A 59 8.78 13.78 12.41
N LEU A 60 7.87 13.02 11.82
CA LEU A 60 7.34 11.77 12.39
C LEU A 60 8.20 10.53 12.06
N LEU A 61 9.13 10.62 11.09
CA LEU A 61 9.88 9.46 10.61
C LEU A 61 10.77 8.80 11.68
N PRO A 62 11.48 9.53 12.55
CA PRO A 62 12.27 8.91 13.60
C PRO A 62 11.43 8.07 14.58
N GLU A 63 10.31 8.65 15.06
CA GLU A 63 9.40 7.96 15.98
C GLU A 63 8.67 6.79 15.28
N LEU A 64 8.36 6.90 13.99
CA LEU A 64 7.80 5.80 13.19
C LEU A 64 8.78 4.62 13.12
N GLY A 65 10.09 4.87 12.92
CA GLY A 65 11.12 3.85 12.96
C GLY A 65 11.20 3.14 14.33
N GLU A 66 11.03 3.86 15.44
CA GLU A 66 11.02 3.29 16.80
C GLU A 66 9.83 2.36 17.08
N THR A 67 8.76 2.48 16.31
CA THR A 67 7.61 1.54 16.44
C THR A 67 7.99 0.11 16.07
N GLY A 68 8.95 -0.07 15.16
CA GLY A 68 9.33 -1.35 14.58
C GLY A 68 8.44 -1.79 13.41
N ILE A 69 7.58 -0.90 12.90
CA ILE A 69 6.66 -1.24 11.80
C ILE A 69 7.38 -1.34 10.45
N LEU A 70 8.50 -0.60 10.28
CA LEU A 70 9.26 -0.63 9.03
C LEU A 70 9.99 -1.97 8.89
N GLY A 71 9.61 -2.74 7.87
CA GLY A 71 10.08 -4.12 7.70
C GLY A 71 9.63 -5.05 8.83
N GLY A 72 8.52 -4.75 9.52
CA GLY A 72 8.11 -5.40 10.77
C GLY A 72 8.05 -6.93 10.73
N SER A 73 7.79 -7.54 9.58
CA SER A 73 7.78 -9.01 9.41
C SER A 73 9.13 -9.61 9.02
N PHE A 74 10.14 -8.81 8.67
CA PHE A 74 11.47 -9.33 8.32
C PHE A 74 12.26 -9.68 9.56
N GLU A 75 13.30 -10.51 9.37
CA GLU A 75 14.11 -11.11 10.43
C GLU A 75 14.88 -10.06 11.24
N LYS A 76 15.06 -10.36 12.54
CA LYS A 76 15.75 -9.49 13.49
C LYS A 76 17.22 -9.25 13.16
N GLU A 77 17.85 -10.14 12.41
CA GLU A 77 19.24 -9.99 11.95
C GLU A 77 19.44 -8.79 11.03
N TYR A 78 18.37 -8.33 10.35
CA TYR A 78 18.34 -7.10 9.55
C TYR A 78 17.85 -5.88 10.32
N GLY A 79 17.81 -5.93 11.66
CA GLY A 79 17.33 -4.83 12.49
C GLY A 79 15.82 -4.64 12.50
N CYS A 80 15.08 -5.54 11.90
CA CYS A 80 13.61 -5.55 11.83
C CYS A 80 12.98 -6.21 13.07
N ALA A 81 11.65 -6.12 13.23
CA ALA A 81 10.98 -6.58 14.43
C ALA A 81 10.73 -8.09 14.49
N GLY A 82 10.65 -8.79 13.35
CA GLY A 82 10.40 -10.22 13.27
C GLY A 82 9.01 -10.62 13.73
N TRP A 83 8.00 -9.78 13.46
CA TRP A 83 6.61 -10.06 13.77
C TRP A 83 6.02 -11.10 12.82
N ASN A 84 5.02 -11.86 13.29
CA ASN A 84 4.21 -12.65 12.40
C ASN A 84 3.34 -11.74 11.49
N ASP A 85 2.82 -12.30 10.42
CA ASP A 85 2.11 -11.52 9.40
C ASP A 85 0.77 -10.97 9.89
N VAL A 86 0.12 -11.61 10.86
CA VAL A 86 -1.08 -11.04 11.51
C VAL A 86 -0.72 -9.80 12.32
N ALA A 87 0.32 -9.85 13.15
CA ALA A 87 0.78 -8.70 13.94
C ALA A 87 1.19 -7.53 13.03
N TYR A 88 1.93 -7.82 11.97
CA TYR A 88 2.32 -6.83 10.97
C TYR A 88 1.11 -6.21 10.27
N GLY A 89 0.14 -7.03 9.85
CA GLY A 89 -1.11 -6.55 9.25
C GLY A 89 -1.92 -5.65 10.18
N LEU A 90 -2.03 -6.02 11.47
CA LEU A 90 -2.68 -5.19 12.49
C LEU A 90 -1.97 -3.84 12.66
N ALA A 91 -0.63 -3.83 12.67
CA ALA A 91 0.16 -2.60 12.74
C ALA A 91 -0.10 -1.69 11.52
N ILE A 92 -0.16 -2.26 10.30
CA ILE A 92 -0.52 -1.53 9.08
C ILE A 92 -1.92 -0.93 9.19
N ALA A 93 -2.90 -1.71 9.65
CA ALA A 93 -4.27 -1.21 9.81
C ALA A 93 -4.34 -0.04 10.79
N GLU A 94 -3.60 -0.08 11.90
CA GLU A 94 -3.54 1.04 12.85
C GLU A 94 -2.88 2.29 12.24
N LEU A 95 -1.78 2.14 11.49
CA LEU A 95 -1.16 3.26 10.79
C LEU A 95 -2.11 3.90 9.77
N ALA A 96 -2.79 3.06 8.97
CA ALA A 96 -3.76 3.50 7.96
C ALA A 96 -5.00 4.16 8.58
N ARG A 97 -5.42 3.70 9.77
CA ARG A 97 -6.46 4.35 10.57
C ARG A 97 -6.07 5.79 10.93
N GLY A 98 -4.80 6.04 11.18
CA GLY A 98 -4.27 7.39 11.45
C GLY A 98 -4.06 8.24 10.20
N SER A 99 -3.48 7.65 9.14
CA SER A 99 -3.20 8.34 7.88
C SER A 99 -2.99 7.35 6.73
N GLY A 100 -3.84 7.40 5.72
CA GLY A 100 -3.68 6.63 4.47
C GLY A 100 -2.38 7.01 3.74
N SER A 101 -1.98 8.28 3.79
CA SER A 101 -0.73 8.75 3.18
C SER A 101 0.51 8.15 3.85
N LEU A 102 0.56 8.05 5.19
CA LEU A 102 1.67 7.39 5.89
C LEU A 102 1.66 5.86 5.71
N ALA A 103 0.47 5.25 5.61
CA ALA A 103 0.38 3.84 5.23
C ALA A 103 0.95 3.60 3.83
N THR A 104 0.69 4.49 2.87
CA THR A 104 1.30 4.44 1.53
C THR A 104 2.82 4.59 1.59
N PHE A 105 3.36 5.49 2.42
CA PHE A 105 4.80 5.57 2.67
C PHE A 105 5.36 4.23 3.17
N LEU A 106 4.70 3.61 4.14
CA LEU A 106 5.08 2.29 4.67
C LEU A 106 5.07 1.22 3.58
N HIS A 107 4.04 1.17 2.72
CA HIS A 107 3.98 0.20 1.62
C HIS A 107 5.14 0.35 0.66
N VAL A 108 5.53 1.58 0.32
CA VAL A 108 6.68 1.83 -0.54
C VAL A 108 7.99 1.45 0.14
N GLN A 109 8.19 1.91 1.39
CA GLN A 109 9.40 1.65 2.17
C GLN A 109 9.58 0.15 2.45
N SER A 110 8.60 -0.47 3.10
CA SER A 110 8.69 -1.84 3.63
C SER A 110 8.17 -2.86 2.64
N GLY A 111 6.96 -2.65 2.10
CA GLY A 111 6.29 -3.62 1.25
C GLY A 111 6.92 -3.78 -0.12
N LEU A 112 7.59 -2.75 -0.64
CA LEU A 112 8.19 -2.73 -1.97
C LEU A 112 9.72 -2.66 -1.92
N ALA A 113 10.30 -1.55 -1.44
CA ALA A 113 11.75 -1.34 -1.50
C ALA A 113 12.51 -2.34 -0.62
N MET A 114 12.19 -2.41 0.68
CA MET A 114 12.83 -3.38 1.58
C MET A 114 12.52 -4.83 1.16
N ALA A 115 11.29 -5.12 0.74
CA ALA A 115 10.90 -6.46 0.29
C ALA A 115 11.68 -6.90 -0.96
N ALA A 116 11.92 -6.02 -1.92
CA ALA A 116 12.74 -6.32 -3.09
C ALA A 116 14.19 -6.61 -2.72
N ILE A 117 14.79 -5.79 -1.84
CA ILE A 117 16.16 -6.00 -1.36
C ILE A 117 16.24 -7.30 -0.55
N HIS A 118 15.28 -7.56 0.34
CA HIS A 118 15.22 -8.76 1.16
C HIS A 118 15.11 -10.04 0.32
N ALA A 119 14.19 -10.07 -0.64
CA ALA A 119 13.92 -11.27 -1.42
C ALA A 119 14.94 -11.53 -2.56
N LEU A 120 15.54 -10.45 -3.11
CA LEU A 120 16.27 -10.53 -4.37
C LEU A 120 17.72 -10.05 -4.26
N GLY A 121 18.10 -9.42 -3.17
CA GLY A 121 19.43 -8.88 -2.92
C GLY A 121 20.45 -9.93 -2.48
N SER A 122 21.72 -9.61 -2.68
CA SER A 122 22.82 -10.33 -2.03
C SER A 122 22.83 -10.06 -0.52
N GLU A 123 23.54 -10.90 0.24
CA GLU A 123 23.65 -10.67 1.69
C GLU A 123 24.29 -9.32 2.03
N GLU A 124 25.29 -8.89 1.25
CA GLU A 124 25.94 -7.58 1.39
C GLU A 124 24.94 -6.44 1.16
N GLN A 125 24.06 -6.56 0.15
CA GLN A 125 23.02 -5.57 -0.14
C GLN A 125 21.98 -5.52 1.00
N LYS A 126 21.55 -6.66 1.52
CA LYS A 126 20.62 -6.74 2.65
C LYS A 126 21.19 -6.08 3.89
N GLN A 127 22.43 -6.41 4.26
CA GLN A 127 23.11 -5.84 5.44
C GLN A 127 23.40 -4.34 5.28
N LYS A 128 23.67 -3.87 4.06
CA LYS A 128 23.86 -2.43 3.77
C LYS A 128 22.57 -1.63 3.97
N TRP A 129 21.45 -2.14 3.46
CA TRP A 129 20.24 -1.32 3.30
C TRP A 129 19.15 -1.59 4.33
N LEU A 130 18.86 -2.84 4.66
CA LEU A 130 17.70 -3.15 5.51
C LEU A 130 17.78 -2.56 6.93
N PRO A 131 18.92 -2.64 7.66
CA PRO A 131 18.99 -2.10 9.03
C PRO A 131 18.73 -0.60 9.13
N PRO A 132 19.35 0.28 8.32
CA PRO A 132 19.03 1.70 8.38
C PRO A 132 17.63 2.04 7.83
N MET A 133 17.10 1.25 6.89
CA MET A 133 15.73 1.42 6.40
C MET A 133 14.70 1.04 7.46
N ALA A 134 14.93 0.01 8.26
CA ALA A 134 14.07 -0.40 9.37
C ALA A 134 13.94 0.67 10.46
N LYS A 135 14.97 1.50 10.63
CA LYS A 135 14.98 2.64 11.57
C LYS A 135 14.52 3.96 10.94
N CYS A 136 14.16 3.94 9.66
CA CYS A 136 13.88 5.14 8.88
C CYS A 136 15.05 6.14 8.76
N GLU A 137 16.29 5.69 8.99
CA GLU A 137 17.51 6.46 8.76
C GLU A 137 17.82 6.58 7.27
N LYS A 138 17.31 5.63 6.46
CA LYS A 138 17.36 5.58 5.01
C LYS A 138 15.97 5.31 4.43
N VAL A 139 15.64 6.05 3.38
CA VAL A 139 14.35 5.92 2.67
C VAL A 139 14.56 5.23 1.34
N GLY A 140 13.71 4.24 1.05
CA GLY A 140 13.66 3.56 -0.23
C GLY A 140 12.45 3.93 -1.07
N CYS A 141 12.60 3.83 -2.38
CA CYS A 141 11.49 3.88 -3.32
C CYS A 141 11.52 2.70 -4.29
N PHE A 142 10.44 2.53 -5.07
CA PHE A 142 10.28 1.39 -5.98
C PHE A 142 9.82 1.88 -7.36
N GLY A 143 10.73 1.89 -8.31
CA GLY A 143 10.54 2.39 -9.66
C GLY A 143 10.18 1.28 -10.65
N LEU A 144 8.90 0.93 -10.75
CA LEU A 144 8.37 -0.04 -11.71
C LEU A 144 7.54 0.63 -12.80
N THR A 145 6.46 1.29 -12.40
CA THR A 145 5.45 1.90 -13.29
C THR A 145 6.08 3.01 -14.15
N GLU A 146 5.77 3.00 -15.43
CA GLU A 146 6.15 4.03 -16.40
C GLU A 146 4.92 4.83 -16.88
N PRO A 147 5.11 5.98 -17.54
CA PRO A 147 4.00 6.76 -18.07
C PRO A 147 3.00 5.92 -18.90
N ASP A 148 3.50 5.01 -19.74
CA ASP A 148 2.72 4.19 -20.66
C ASP A 148 2.66 2.69 -20.27
N ALA A 149 3.26 2.29 -19.14
CA ALA A 149 3.28 0.90 -18.66
C ALA A 149 2.89 0.81 -17.18
N GLY A 150 1.59 0.83 -16.90
CA GLY A 150 1.02 0.69 -15.54
C GLY A 150 0.54 -0.72 -15.26
N SER A 151 -0.68 -1.07 -15.71
CA SER A 151 -1.27 -2.40 -15.50
C SER A 151 -0.56 -3.52 -16.27
N ASP A 152 0.23 -3.16 -17.28
CA ASP A 152 1.13 -4.07 -18.02
C ASP A 152 2.60 -3.68 -17.77
N PRO A 153 3.18 -4.04 -16.62
CA PRO A 153 4.57 -3.70 -16.30
C PRO A 153 5.59 -4.41 -17.20
N GLY A 154 5.19 -5.48 -17.88
CA GLY A 154 6.01 -6.18 -18.86
C GLY A 154 6.29 -5.35 -20.12
N SER A 155 5.52 -4.28 -20.37
CA SER A 155 5.72 -3.37 -21.49
C SER A 155 6.67 -2.21 -21.18
N MET A 156 7.38 -2.24 -20.03
CA MET A 156 8.34 -1.18 -19.67
C MET A 156 9.40 -0.95 -20.75
N THR A 157 9.82 0.30 -20.87
CA THR A 157 10.79 0.78 -21.86
C THR A 157 12.12 1.22 -21.24
N THR A 158 12.18 1.45 -19.93
CA THR A 158 13.43 1.72 -19.21
C THR A 158 14.43 0.61 -19.47
N THR A 159 15.66 0.98 -19.85
CA THR A 159 16.74 0.05 -20.20
C THR A 159 17.91 0.14 -19.22
N ALA A 160 18.61 -0.99 -19.06
CA ALA A 160 19.89 -1.08 -18.37
C ALA A 160 20.91 -1.75 -19.31
N VAL A 161 21.91 -0.95 -19.73
CA VAL A 161 22.93 -1.37 -20.71
C VAL A 161 24.25 -1.58 -20.00
N VAL A 162 24.92 -2.70 -20.24
CA VAL A 162 26.23 -3.01 -19.66
C VAL A 162 27.30 -2.05 -20.23
N ARG A 163 28.01 -1.32 -19.40
CA ARG A 163 29.11 -0.40 -19.76
C ARG A 163 30.11 -0.29 -18.61
N ASP A 164 31.40 -0.30 -18.95
CA ASP A 164 32.50 0.07 -18.07
C ASP A 164 32.49 -0.57 -16.66
N GLY A 165 32.13 -1.85 -16.56
CA GLY A 165 32.08 -2.59 -15.29
C GLY A 165 30.84 -2.31 -14.44
N GLY A 166 29.76 -1.82 -15.06
CA GLY A 166 28.48 -1.58 -14.43
C GLY A 166 27.35 -1.49 -15.45
N TYR A 167 26.34 -0.70 -15.14
CA TYR A 167 25.19 -0.48 -16.03
C TYR A 167 24.94 1.02 -16.21
N ILE A 168 24.45 1.40 -17.39
CA ILE A 168 23.85 2.71 -17.64
C ILE A 168 22.34 2.50 -17.77
N ILE A 169 21.58 3.18 -16.92
CA ILE A 169 20.12 3.10 -16.89
C ILE A 169 19.55 4.38 -17.52
N ASN A 170 18.65 4.18 -18.51
CA ASN A 170 17.93 5.27 -19.18
C ASN A 170 16.43 4.95 -19.22
N GLY A 171 15.60 5.95 -18.94
CA GLY A 171 14.14 5.83 -19.01
C GLY A 171 13.43 6.68 -17.96
N GLU A 172 12.12 6.43 -17.85
CA GLU A 172 11.24 7.19 -16.97
C GLU A 172 10.41 6.28 -16.09
N LYS A 173 10.15 6.72 -14.85
CA LYS A 173 9.20 6.06 -13.94
C LYS A 173 8.19 7.07 -13.44
N ARG A 174 6.95 6.62 -13.23
CA ARG A 174 5.86 7.50 -12.81
C ARG A 174 5.10 6.92 -11.63
N TRP A 175 4.53 7.79 -10.80
CA TRP A 175 3.82 7.44 -9.57
C TRP A 175 4.72 6.80 -8.50
N ILE A 176 5.99 7.17 -8.47
CA ILE A 176 6.97 6.58 -7.57
C ILE A 176 6.87 7.24 -6.20
N GLY A 177 6.25 6.55 -5.25
CA GLY A 177 6.24 6.98 -3.85
C GLY A 177 7.66 7.09 -3.32
N ASN A 178 7.92 8.12 -2.52
CA ASN A 178 9.24 8.43 -1.93
C ASN A 178 10.33 8.78 -2.96
N GLY A 179 10.06 8.78 -4.27
CA GLY A 179 11.07 8.92 -5.31
C GLY A 179 11.92 10.19 -5.21
N SER A 180 11.35 11.31 -4.75
CA SER A 180 12.07 12.59 -4.59
C SER A 180 12.81 12.74 -3.26
N MET A 181 12.70 11.77 -2.36
CA MET A 181 13.30 11.82 -1.03
C MET A 181 14.03 10.52 -0.65
N CYS A 182 14.21 9.61 -1.60
CA CYS A 182 14.84 8.33 -1.33
C CYS A 182 16.36 8.42 -1.27
N ASP A 183 16.96 7.63 -0.39
CA ASP A 183 18.40 7.35 -0.37
C ASP A 183 18.73 6.24 -1.37
N VAL A 184 17.79 5.30 -1.61
CA VAL A 184 17.94 4.23 -2.59
C VAL A 184 16.65 4.01 -3.38
N ALA A 185 16.75 4.00 -4.69
CA ALA A 185 15.69 3.65 -5.61
C ALA A 185 15.88 2.22 -6.11
N VAL A 186 14.88 1.37 -5.95
CA VAL A 186 14.79 0.03 -6.50
C VAL A 186 14.18 0.13 -7.90
N ILE A 187 15.03 0.12 -8.93
CA ILE A 187 14.63 0.41 -10.32
C ILE A 187 14.56 -0.89 -11.13
N TRP A 188 13.41 -1.12 -11.73
CA TRP A 188 13.19 -2.20 -12.68
C TRP A 188 13.44 -1.71 -14.11
N ALA A 189 14.30 -2.42 -14.84
CA ALA A 189 14.69 -2.07 -16.18
C ALA A 189 14.87 -3.31 -17.06
N ARG A 190 14.70 -3.16 -18.36
CA ARG A 190 14.99 -4.20 -19.34
C ARG A 190 16.50 -4.22 -19.60
N THR A 191 17.12 -5.36 -19.42
CA THR A 191 18.54 -5.54 -19.67
C THR A 191 18.80 -5.80 -21.15
N GLU A 192 19.85 -5.17 -21.70
CA GLU A 192 20.18 -5.31 -23.13
C GLU A 192 20.77 -6.69 -23.44
N ASP A 193 21.49 -7.29 -22.51
CA ASP A 193 22.24 -8.52 -22.69
C ASP A 193 21.36 -9.78 -22.84
N ASP A 194 20.21 -9.84 -22.15
CA ASP A 194 19.32 -11.02 -22.19
C ASP A 194 17.83 -10.68 -22.43
N ASP A 195 17.51 -9.40 -22.72
CA ASP A 195 16.14 -8.86 -22.89
C ASP A 195 15.19 -9.20 -21.72
N ARG A 196 15.74 -9.45 -20.54
CA ARG A 196 14.96 -9.72 -19.32
C ARG A 196 14.78 -8.44 -18.51
N ILE A 197 13.83 -8.50 -17.60
CA ILE A 197 13.63 -7.45 -16.61
C ILE A 197 14.56 -7.76 -15.43
N GLY A 198 15.52 -6.87 -15.18
CA GLY A 198 16.40 -6.86 -14.01
C GLY A 198 15.96 -5.80 -12.99
N CYS A 199 16.57 -5.82 -11.82
CA CYS A 199 16.33 -4.87 -10.76
C CYS A 199 17.65 -4.29 -10.26
N PHE A 200 17.72 -2.96 -10.10
CA PHE A 200 18.95 -2.24 -9.80
C PHE A 200 18.75 -1.28 -8.63
N LEU A 201 19.71 -1.20 -7.75
CA LEU A 201 19.77 -0.21 -6.67
C LEU A 201 20.45 1.05 -7.18
N VAL A 202 19.70 2.13 -7.29
CA VAL A 202 20.20 3.45 -7.68
C VAL A 202 20.20 4.33 -6.45
N GLU A 203 21.35 4.87 -6.06
CA GLU A 203 21.41 5.82 -4.95
C GLU A 203 20.73 7.14 -5.35
N GLY A 204 19.95 7.74 -4.43
CA GLY A 204 19.15 8.94 -4.71
C GLY A 204 19.97 10.17 -5.10
N GLU A 205 21.26 10.20 -4.72
CA GLU A 205 22.22 11.26 -5.09
C GLU A 205 22.92 11.00 -6.44
N ASN A 206 22.59 9.91 -7.14
CA ASN A 206 23.17 9.61 -8.44
C ASN A 206 22.89 10.75 -9.41
N PRO A 207 23.92 11.32 -10.08
CA PRO A 207 23.76 12.49 -10.96
C PRO A 207 22.84 12.26 -12.17
N GLY A 208 22.61 10.99 -12.56
CA GLY A 208 21.67 10.63 -13.62
C GLY A 208 20.24 10.35 -13.11
N TYR A 209 19.97 10.45 -11.79
CA TYR A 209 18.66 10.22 -11.21
C TYR A 209 17.98 11.54 -10.86
N HIS A 210 16.84 11.84 -11.48
CA HIS A 210 16.09 13.07 -11.29
C HIS A 210 14.63 12.73 -10.91
N ALA A 211 14.13 13.32 -9.84
CA ALA A 211 12.78 13.04 -9.37
C ALA A 211 12.01 14.31 -9.01
N GLU A 212 10.84 14.49 -9.62
CA GLU A 212 9.95 15.62 -9.40
C GLU A 212 8.63 15.16 -8.76
N VAL A 213 8.23 15.81 -7.67
CA VAL A 213 6.95 15.50 -7.00
C VAL A 213 5.78 15.81 -7.93
N LEU A 214 4.87 14.85 -8.10
CA LEU A 214 3.64 15.04 -8.87
C LEU A 214 2.70 16.00 -8.14
N PRO A 215 2.37 17.17 -8.73
CA PRO A 215 1.52 18.16 -8.11
C PRO A 215 0.03 17.84 -8.25
N ARG A 216 -0.82 18.55 -7.50
CA ARG A 216 -2.27 18.62 -7.67
C ARG A 216 -2.99 17.28 -7.56
N LYS A 217 -2.53 16.41 -6.69
CA LYS A 217 -3.22 15.14 -6.39
C LYS A 217 -4.49 15.41 -5.58
N GLY A 218 -5.56 14.68 -5.87
CA GLY A 218 -6.81 14.68 -5.10
C GLY A 218 -6.88 13.58 -4.06
N SER A 219 -5.86 12.72 -3.97
CA SER A 219 -5.75 11.55 -3.11
C SER A 219 -4.31 11.40 -2.66
N GLN A 220 -4.06 10.81 -1.49
CA GLN A 220 -2.72 10.54 -0.99
C GLN A 220 -1.85 11.82 -0.97
N ARG A 221 -2.44 12.91 -0.46
CA ARG A 221 -1.82 14.24 -0.63
C ARG A 221 -0.59 14.43 0.23
N ALA A 222 -0.55 13.81 1.42
CA ALA A 222 0.58 13.93 2.35
C ALA A 222 1.72 12.94 2.09
N VAL A 223 1.63 12.05 1.10
CA VAL A 223 2.78 11.27 0.61
C VAL A 223 3.21 11.76 -0.77
N TRP A 224 4.51 11.86 -1.01
CA TRP A 224 5.04 12.38 -2.27
C TRP A 224 5.28 11.25 -3.27
N GLN A 225 4.45 11.19 -4.32
CA GLN A 225 4.74 10.40 -5.50
C GLN A 225 5.46 11.27 -6.52
N SER A 226 6.42 10.69 -7.23
CA SER A 226 7.29 11.41 -8.15
C SER A 226 7.18 10.88 -9.58
N HIS A 227 7.48 11.76 -10.52
CA HIS A 227 7.98 11.41 -11.82
C HIS A 227 9.50 11.33 -11.71
N VAL A 228 10.08 10.22 -12.15
CA VAL A 228 11.51 9.95 -12.09
C VAL A 228 12.03 9.83 -13.52
N THR A 229 13.08 10.55 -13.84
CA THR A 229 13.82 10.46 -15.10
C THR A 229 15.22 9.97 -14.82
N MET A 230 15.69 9.01 -15.56
CA MET A 230 17.07 8.50 -15.52
C MET A 230 17.74 8.79 -16.85
N GLU A 231 18.80 9.59 -16.80
CA GLU A 231 19.57 10.01 -17.97
C GLU A 231 21.05 9.66 -17.73
N ASP A 232 21.56 8.72 -18.53
CA ASP A 232 22.90 8.15 -18.37
C ASP A 232 23.23 7.82 -16.91
N CYS A 233 22.24 7.25 -16.21
CA CYS A 233 22.34 6.94 -14.81
C CYS A 233 23.26 5.74 -14.60
N HIS A 234 24.51 6.00 -14.27
CA HIS A 234 25.55 4.98 -14.12
C HIS A 234 25.49 4.34 -12.74
N VAL A 235 25.41 3.01 -12.70
CA VAL A 235 25.45 2.21 -11.47
C VAL A 235 26.51 1.11 -11.59
N PRO A 236 27.19 0.73 -10.48
CA PRO A 236 28.20 -0.34 -10.50
C PRO A 236 27.55 -1.71 -10.73
N GLU A 237 28.36 -2.72 -11.06
CA GLU A 237 27.88 -4.07 -11.34
C GLU A 237 27.12 -4.69 -10.15
N ASP A 238 27.60 -4.45 -8.94
CA ASP A 238 26.99 -4.91 -7.69
C ASP A 238 25.72 -4.16 -7.27
N ALA A 239 25.27 -3.17 -8.06
CA ALA A 239 23.96 -2.54 -7.89
C ALA A 239 22.80 -3.43 -8.36
N ARG A 240 23.04 -4.41 -9.23
CA ARG A 240 22.02 -5.37 -9.68
C ARG A 240 21.63 -6.30 -8.54
N LEU A 241 20.33 -6.47 -8.30
CA LEU A 241 19.84 -7.51 -7.39
C LEU A 241 19.97 -8.87 -8.07
N PRO A 242 20.80 -9.81 -7.52
CA PRO A 242 21.20 -11.02 -8.24
C PRO A 242 20.06 -12.02 -8.47
N GLU A 243 19.04 -12.02 -7.61
CA GLU A 243 17.89 -12.90 -7.73
C GLU A 243 16.73 -12.32 -8.54
N ALA A 244 16.87 -11.08 -9.09
CA ALA A 244 15.91 -10.48 -9.99
C ALA A 244 16.04 -11.07 -11.40
N LYS A 245 15.33 -12.17 -11.66
CA LYS A 245 15.44 -13.01 -12.88
C LYS A 245 14.26 -12.86 -13.83
N GLY A 246 13.70 -11.66 -13.97
CA GLY A 246 12.61 -11.36 -14.89
C GLY A 246 11.33 -10.87 -14.21
N LEU A 247 10.25 -10.73 -14.99
CA LEU A 247 8.95 -10.21 -14.53
C LEU A 247 8.36 -10.99 -13.34
N GLY A 248 8.63 -12.30 -13.26
CA GLY A 248 8.17 -13.14 -12.14
C GLY A 248 8.67 -12.64 -10.79
N SER A 249 9.93 -12.20 -10.70
CA SER A 249 10.51 -11.62 -9.48
C SER A 249 9.79 -10.32 -9.09
N THR A 250 9.47 -9.46 -10.07
CA THR A 250 8.69 -8.23 -9.85
C THR A 250 7.30 -8.55 -9.29
N LEU A 251 6.60 -9.53 -9.88
CA LEU A 251 5.25 -9.92 -9.46
C LEU A 251 5.23 -10.54 -8.06
N SER A 252 6.29 -11.25 -7.67
CA SER A 252 6.45 -11.77 -6.31
C SER A 252 6.54 -10.65 -5.27
N VAL A 253 7.36 -9.62 -5.51
CA VAL A 253 7.45 -8.44 -4.63
C VAL A 253 6.11 -7.72 -4.54
N LEU A 254 5.42 -7.51 -5.67
CA LEU A 254 4.08 -6.92 -5.68
C LEU A 254 3.05 -7.75 -4.90
N THR A 255 3.15 -9.08 -4.92
CA THR A 255 2.25 -9.96 -4.15
C THR A 255 2.48 -9.76 -2.65
N HIS A 256 3.74 -9.66 -2.22
CA HIS A 256 4.08 -9.37 -0.82
C HIS A 256 3.51 -8.02 -0.37
N SER A 257 3.72 -6.95 -1.14
CA SER A 257 3.23 -5.61 -0.81
C SER A 257 1.70 -5.51 -0.83
N ARG A 258 1.05 -6.15 -1.79
CA ARG A 258 -0.42 -6.18 -1.93
C ARG A 258 -1.13 -6.72 -0.69
N TYR A 259 -0.51 -7.66 0.04
CA TYR A 259 -1.00 -8.13 1.32
C TYR A 259 -1.17 -6.98 2.31
N GLY A 260 -0.16 -6.11 2.46
CA GLY A 260 -0.22 -4.93 3.32
C GLY A 260 -1.30 -3.93 2.91
N VAL A 261 -1.43 -3.68 1.60
CA VAL A 261 -2.45 -2.76 1.03
C VAL A 261 -3.88 -3.20 1.37
N ALA A 262 -4.13 -4.49 1.51
CA ALA A 262 -5.45 -4.97 1.92
C ALA A 262 -5.76 -4.63 3.40
N TRP A 263 -4.77 -4.63 4.28
CA TRP A 263 -4.91 -4.18 5.68
C TRP A 263 -5.07 -2.66 5.79
N ASP A 264 -4.43 -1.89 4.90
CA ASP A 264 -4.60 -0.44 4.79
C ASP A 264 -6.08 -0.07 4.57
N GLY A 265 -6.74 -0.70 3.60
CA GLY A 265 -8.17 -0.47 3.36
C GLY A 265 -9.03 -0.72 4.61
N LEU A 266 -8.73 -1.77 5.38
CA LEU A 266 -9.42 -2.06 6.64
C LEU A 266 -9.18 -0.96 7.68
N GLY A 267 -7.94 -0.47 7.82
CA GLY A 267 -7.59 0.58 8.78
C GLY A 267 -8.34 1.88 8.52
N GLN A 268 -8.37 2.35 7.29
CA GLN A 268 -9.11 3.55 6.91
C GLN A 268 -10.63 3.39 7.11
N ALA A 269 -11.18 2.20 6.82
CA ALA A 269 -12.59 1.89 7.07
C ALA A 269 -12.95 1.94 8.56
N LEU A 270 -12.05 1.47 9.42
CA LEU A 270 -12.22 1.51 10.88
C LEU A 270 -12.36 2.95 11.39
N ASP A 271 -11.49 3.87 10.97
CA ASP A 271 -11.58 5.28 11.39
C ASP A 271 -12.86 5.95 10.88
N CYS A 272 -13.23 5.70 9.63
CA CYS A 272 -14.48 6.21 9.06
C CYS A 272 -15.71 5.76 9.89
N TYR A 273 -15.75 4.49 10.27
CA TYR A 273 -16.84 3.95 11.09
C TYR A 273 -16.85 4.51 12.51
N GLU A 274 -15.69 4.53 13.20
CA GLU A 274 -15.55 5.08 14.56
C GLU A 274 -16.01 6.54 14.61
N THR A 275 -15.57 7.34 13.63
CA THR A 275 -15.96 8.73 13.48
C THR A 275 -17.47 8.90 13.24
N ALA A 276 -18.04 8.11 12.31
CA ALA A 276 -19.47 8.17 12.02
C ALA A 276 -20.34 7.74 13.21
N LEU A 277 -19.92 6.70 13.92
CA LEU A 277 -20.66 6.20 15.11
C LEU A 277 -20.62 7.22 16.25
N ALA A 278 -19.45 7.80 16.57
CA ALA A 278 -19.31 8.82 17.59
C ALA A 278 -20.17 10.05 17.25
N TYR A 279 -20.04 10.55 16.02
CA TYR A 279 -20.83 11.67 15.54
C TYR A 279 -22.35 11.41 15.63
N ALA A 280 -22.80 10.23 15.20
CA ALA A 280 -24.24 9.90 15.20
C ALA A 280 -24.82 9.84 16.61
N LYS A 281 -24.03 9.49 17.62
CA LYS A 281 -24.44 9.43 19.04
C LYS A 281 -24.53 10.81 19.70
N GLU A 282 -23.73 11.76 19.24
CA GLU A 282 -23.63 13.11 19.82
C GLU A 282 -24.49 14.14 19.07
N ARG A 283 -24.58 14.03 17.75
CA ARG A 283 -25.31 14.96 16.91
C ARG A 283 -26.82 14.81 17.09
N GLU A 284 -27.47 15.87 17.53
CA GLU A 284 -28.94 15.89 17.67
C GLU A 284 -29.60 16.61 16.48
N GLN A 285 -30.69 16.03 16.00
CA GLN A 285 -31.67 16.62 15.10
C GLN A 285 -33.06 16.14 15.48
N PHE A 286 -34.06 16.99 15.30
CA PHE A 286 -35.44 16.68 15.69
C PHE A 286 -35.59 16.31 17.18
N GLY A 287 -34.74 16.90 18.05
CA GLY A 287 -34.77 16.71 19.49
C GLY A 287 -34.19 15.38 20.01
N GLN A 288 -33.42 14.65 19.20
CA GLN A 288 -32.77 13.40 19.58
C GLN A 288 -31.49 13.13 18.80
N PRO A 289 -30.56 12.28 19.31
CA PRO A 289 -29.38 11.87 18.57
C PRO A 289 -29.73 11.26 17.21
N ILE A 290 -28.97 11.59 16.16
CA ILE A 290 -29.27 11.05 14.82
C ILE A 290 -29.11 9.52 14.75
N ALA A 291 -28.36 8.92 15.66
CA ALA A 291 -28.27 7.45 15.83
C ALA A 291 -29.62 6.78 16.13
N SER A 292 -30.64 7.52 16.57
CA SER A 292 -31.98 6.99 16.81
C SER A 292 -32.81 6.80 15.53
N PHE A 293 -32.37 7.37 14.38
CA PHE A 293 -33.11 7.25 13.12
C PHE A 293 -32.74 5.97 12.36
N GLN A 294 -33.75 5.27 11.87
CA GLN A 294 -33.60 3.95 11.23
C GLN A 294 -32.61 3.96 10.04
N LEU A 295 -32.64 5.00 9.18
CA LEU A 295 -31.73 5.10 8.03
C LEU A 295 -30.29 5.37 8.43
N VAL A 296 -30.04 6.01 9.59
CA VAL A 296 -28.69 6.15 10.15
C VAL A 296 -28.22 4.82 10.72
N GLN A 297 -29.07 4.13 11.49
CA GLN A 297 -28.76 2.79 12.03
C GLN A 297 -28.47 1.78 10.91
N GLN A 298 -29.22 1.81 9.81
CA GLN A 298 -28.98 0.96 8.65
C GLN A 298 -27.56 1.15 8.11
N LYS A 299 -27.11 2.39 7.94
CA LYS A 299 -25.74 2.69 7.47
C LYS A 299 -24.68 2.20 8.46
N LEU A 300 -24.88 2.43 9.76
CA LEU A 300 -23.96 1.97 10.81
C LEU A 300 -23.87 0.44 10.84
N VAL A 301 -25.00 -0.26 10.72
CA VAL A 301 -25.05 -1.74 10.67
C VAL A 301 -24.34 -2.27 9.42
N GLU A 302 -24.58 -1.64 8.26
CA GLU A 302 -23.89 -2.04 7.02
C GLU A 302 -22.37 -1.89 7.14
N MET A 303 -21.89 -0.76 7.69
CA MET A 303 -20.46 -0.52 7.89
C MET A 303 -19.85 -1.56 8.85
N ILE A 304 -20.44 -1.80 10.04
CA ILE A 304 -19.85 -2.75 11.00
C ILE A 304 -19.90 -4.19 10.51
N ASN A 305 -20.92 -4.57 9.74
CA ASN A 305 -21.00 -5.90 9.13
C ASN A 305 -19.81 -6.12 8.18
N GLU A 306 -19.57 -5.19 7.25
CA GLU A 306 -18.46 -5.30 6.29
C GLU A 306 -17.10 -5.24 6.97
N ILE A 307 -16.93 -4.40 8.01
CA ILE A 307 -15.72 -4.35 8.83
C ILE A 307 -15.47 -5.68 9.52
N SER A 308 -16.50 -6.27 10.13
CA SER A 308 -16.35 -7.57 10.83
C SER A 308 -15.90 -8.69 9.89
N LEU A 309 -16.48 -8.74 8.69
CA LEU A 309 -16.08 -9.69 7.65
C LEU A 309 -14.65 -9.43 7.15
N ALA A 310 -14.28 -8.16 6.94
CA ALA A 310 -12.94 -7.77 6.53
C ALA A 310 -11.88 -8.12 7.61
N GLN A 311 -12.19 -7.93 8.89
CA GLN A 311 -11.31 -8.32 10.00
C GLN A 311 -11.06 -9.84 10.03
N LEU A 312 -12.11 -10.66 9.90
CA LEU A 312 -11.97 -12.12 9.85
C LEU A 312 -11.14 -12.57 8.64
N LEU A 313 -11.43 -12.00 7.46
CA LEU A 313 -10.68 -12.28 6.25
C LEU A 313 -9.20 -11.91 6.43
N SER A 314 -8.91 -10.72 6.97
CA SER A 314 -7.55 -10.23 7.17
C SER A 314 -6.73 -11.11 8.09
N ILE A 315 -7.30 -11.54 9.23
CA ILE A 315 -6.63 -12.47 10.16
C ILE A 315 -6.37 -13.82 9.48
N HIS A 316 -7.36 -14.34 8.74
CA HIS A 316 -7.19 -15.62 8.04
C HIS A 316 -6.06 -15.53 6.99
N MET A 317 -6.02 -14.43 6.21
CA MET A 317 -4.93 -14.20 5.24
C MET A 317 -3.56 -14.12 5.91
N GLY A 318 -3.48 -13.49 7.10
CA GLY A 318 -2.25 -13.46 7.88
C GLY A 318 -1.81 -14.85 8.32
N ARG A 319 -2.74 -15.69 8.80
CA ARG A 319 -2.42 -17.08 9.17
C ARG A 319 -1.95 -17.92 7.98
N LEU A 320 -2.57 -17.76 6.80
CA LEU A 320 -2.10 -18.42 5.57
C LEU A 320 -0.70 -17.96 5.17
N LYS A 321 -0.39 -16.67 5.35
CA LYS A 321 0.93 -16.15 5.05
C LYS A 321 1.98 -16.64 6.05
N ASP A 322 1.66 -16.70 7.35
CA ASP A 322 2.52 -17.28 8.40
C ASP A 322 2.84 -18.77 8.15
N SER A 323 1.98 -19.51 7.43
CA SER A 323 2.16 -20.92 7.08
C SER A 323 2.70 -21.15 5.65
N ASP A 324 3.03 -20.09 4.93
CA ASP A 324 3.49 -20.13 3.52
C ASP A 324 2.46 -20.74 2.54
N ASP A 325 1.17 -20.66 2.89
CA ASP A 325 0.05 -21.19 2.10
C ASP A 325 -0.67 -20.12 1.26
N LEU A 326 -0.16 -18.89 1.22
CA LEU A 326 -0.83 -17.75 0.60
C LEU A 326 -0.42 -17.58 -0.87
N ASP A 327 -1.32 -17.93 -1.80
CA ASP A 327 -1.10 -17.79 -3.23
C ASP A 327 -1.44 -16.37 -3.77
N PRO A 328 -0.89 -15.96 -4.93
CA PRO A 328 -1.08 -14.61 -5.50
C PRO A 328 -2.54 -14.25 -5.83
N ALA A 329 -3.37 -15.22 -6.21
CA ALA A 329 -4.79 -14.96 -6.53
C ALA A 329 -5.58 -14.71 -5.25
N THR A 330 -5.27 -15.45 -4.18
CA THR A 330 -5.86 -15.24 -2.85
C THR A 330 -5.50 -13.85 -2.30
N VAL A 331 -4.25 -13.39 -2.44
CA VAL A 331 -3.83 -12.02 -2.07
C VAL A 331 -4.58 -10.98 -2.91
N SER A 332 -4.75 -11.24 -4.22
CA SER A 332 -5.51 -10.34 -5.11
C SER A 332 -6.98 -10.23 -4.68
N MET A 333 -7.61 -11.35 -4.32
CA MET A 333 -8.97 -11.36 -3.77
C MET A 333 -9.06 -10.58 -2.46
N PHE A 334 -8.09 -10.74 -1.57
CA PHE A 334 -8.03 -10.04 -0.29
C PHE A 334 -7.96 -8.52 -0.48
N LYS A 335 -7.02 -8.04 -1.33
CA LYS A 335 -6.88 -6.61 -1.63
C LYS A 335 -8.13 -6.04 -2.30
N MET A 336 -8.64 -6.71 -3.32
CA MET A 336 -9.83 -6.31 -4.06
C MET A 336 -11.04 -6.15 -3.13
N ASN A 337 -11.28 -7.12 -2.24
CA ASN A 337 -12.40 -7.09 -1.30
C ASN A 337 -12.28 -5.91 -0.34
N ASN A 338 -11.14 -5.79 0.37
CA ASN A 338 -10.99 -4.79 1.42
C ASN A 338 -10.98 -3.36 0.86
N ALA A 339 -10.30 -3.11 -0.27
CA ALA A 339 -10.30 -1.79 -0.91
C ALA A 339 -11.71 -1.35 -1.36
N ALA A 340 -12.46 -2.25 -2.01
CA ALA A 340 -13.82 -1.94 -2.47
C ALA A 340 -14.79 -1.68 -1.29
N LYS A 341 -14.69 -2.48 -0.22
CA LYS A 341 -15.52 -2.32 0.98
C LYS A 341 -15.18 -1.04 1.75
N ALA A 342 -13.89 -0.71 1.88
CA ALA A 342 -13.43 0.51 2.51
C ALA A 342 -13.99 1.77 1.82
N ARG A 343 -13.95 1.84 0.49
CA ARG A 343 -14.57 2.94 -0.28
C ARG A 343 -16.07 3.10 0.05
N LYS A 344 -16.81 1.99 0.09
CA LYS A 344 -18.23 2.01 0.44
C LYS A 344 -18.47 2.49 1.87
N ILE A 345 -17.67 2.01 2.81
CA ILE A 345 -17.74 2.41 4.22
C ILE A 345 -17.45 3.91 4.38
N ALA A 346 -16.41 4.44 3.74
CA ALA A 346 -16.09 5.86 3.78
C ALA A 346 -17.22 6.73 3.21
N ALA A 347 -17.85 6.31 2.11
CA ALA A 347 -19.00 7.02 1.54
C ALA A 347 -20.21 7.02 2.48
N LEU A 348 -20.52 5.90 3.14
CA LEU A 348 -21.60 5.80 4.14
C LEU A 348 -21.31 6.67 5.38
N ALA A 349 -20.05 6.65 5.86
CA ALA A 349 -19.62 7.48 6.98
C ALA A 349 -19.77 8.99 6.64
N ARG A 350 -19.30 9.40 5.46
CA ARG A 350 -19.46 10.77 4.97
C ARG A 350 -20.94 11.19 4.93
N ASP A 351 -21.83 10.31 4.50
CA ASP A 351 -23.27 10.57 4.49
C ASP A 351 -23.84 10.76 5.90
N VAL A 352 -23.41 9.95 6.88
CA VAL A 352 -23.85 10.07 8.27
C VAL A 352 -23.47 11.42 8.87
N LEU A 353 -22.31 11.95 8.51
CA LEU A 353 -21.84 13.27 8.97
C LEU A 353 -22.53 14.44 8.26
N GLY A 354 -23.27 14.23 7.19
CA GLY A 354 -23.92 15.28 6.41
C GLY A 354 -22.93 16.32 5.89
N GLY A 355 -23.22 17.63 6.05
CA GLY A 355 -22.31 18.70 5.63
C GLY A 355 -20.92 18.64 6.30
N ASN A 356 -20.87 18.22 7.56
CA ASN A 356 -19.60 18.05 8.28
C ASN A 356 -18.71 16.94 7.70
N GLY A 357 -19.29 15.99 6.96
CA GLY A 357 -18.54 14.90 6.32
C GLY A 357 -17.59 15.33 5.20
N ILE A 358 -17.64 16.59 4.77
CA ILE A 358 -16.69 17.16 3.80
C ILE A 358 -15.57 18.00 4.44
N LEU A 359 -15.63 18.18 5.77
CA LEU A 359 -14.57 18.87 6.51
C LEU A 359 -13.45 17.90 6.88
N LEU A 360 -12.20 18.32 6.71
CA LEU A 360 -11.03 17.52 7.06
C LEU A 360 -10.90 17.28 8.58
N ASP A 361 -11.52 18.14 9.41
CA ASP A 361 -11.59 17.97 10.86
C ASP A 361 -12.10 16.59 11.31
N TYR A 362 -12.95 15.96 10.49
CA TYR A 362 -13.48 14.61 10.74
C TYR A 362 -12.70 13.51 10.02
N ARG A 363 -11.74 13.85 9.16
CA ARG A 363 -10.87 12.95 8.38
C ARG A 363 -11.58 11.97 7.43
N VAL A 364 -12.90 11.82 7.52
CA VAL A 364 -13.66 10.90 6.65
C VAL A 364 -13.47 11.24 5.17
N MET A 365 -13.42 12.55 4.82
CA MET A 365 -13.20 12.97 3.43
C MET A 365 -11.77 12.72 2.98
N GLU A 366 -10.78 12.86 3.87
CA GLU A 366 -9.39 12.47 3.63
C GLU A 366 -9.31 10.98 3.28
N HIS A 367 -9.85 10.10 4.14
CA HIS A 367 -9.89 8.66 3.88
C HIS A 367 -10.66 8.31 2.61
N MET A 368 -11.80 8.96 2.37
CA MET A 368 -12.58 8.73 1.14
C MET A 368 -11.77 9.06 -0.12
N ALA A 369 -10.97 10.12 -0.09
CA ALA A 369 -10.09 10.48 -1.20
C ALA A 369 -8.89 9.52 -1.31
N ASP A 370 -8.25 9.17 -0.19
CA ASP A 370 -7.06 8.31 -0.15
C ASP A 370 -7.37 6.87 -0.56
N LEU A 371 -8.57 6.37 -0.27
CA LEU A 371 -9.04 5.06 -0.70
C LEU A 371 -9.17 4.93 -2.23
N GLU A 372 -9.30 6.03 -2.98
CA GLU A 372 -9.22 5.98 -4.45
C GLU A 372 -7.80 5.56 -4.92
N GLY A 373 -6.76 5.98 -4.19
CA GLY A 373 -5.39 5.49 -4.38
C GLY A 373 -5.30 4.00 -4.08
N VAL A 374 -5.72 3.57 -2.89
CA VAL A 374 -5.73 2.15 -2.46
C VAL A 374 -6.47 1.24 -3.44
N TYR A 375 -7.58 1.71 -3.99
CA TYR A 375 -8.36 0.98 -5.00
C TYR A 375 -7.62 0.82 -6.33
N THR A 376 -6.67 1.73 -6.63
CA THR A 376 -6.02 1.87 -7.94
C THR A 376 -4.64 1.24 -7.99
N TYR A 377 -3.77 1.50 -7.00
CA TYR A 377 -2.39 1.02 -7.03
C TYR A 377 -2.26 -0.46 -6.61
N GLU A 378 -1.07 -1.04 -6.80
CA GLU A 378 -0.76 -2.46 -6.51
C GLU A 378 -1.67 -3.44 -7.30
N GLY A 379 -1.94 -3.07 -8.54
CA GLY A 379 -2.97 -3.64 -9.39
C GLY A 379 -4.33 -3.01 -9.13
N THR A 380 -4.94 -2.45 -10.19
CA THR A 380 -6.30 -1.90 -10.08
C THR A 380 -7.27 -2.98 -9.59
N ASN A 381 -8.41 -2.57 -9.07
CA ASN A 381 -9.44 -3.53 -8.67
C ASN A 381 -9.81 -4.48 -9.81
N ASP A 382 -9.84 -3.97 -11.05
CA ASP A 382 -10.12 -4.76 -12.25
C ASP A 382 -9.00 -5.77 -12.53
N VAL A 383 -7.72 -5.36 -12.47
CA VAL A 383 -6.58 -6.28 -12.62
C VAL A 383 -6.64 -7.41 -11.59
N ASN A 384 -6.89 -7.09 -10.31
CA ASN A 384 -7.04 -8.10 -9.27
C ASN A 384 -8.25 -9.03 -9.53
N THR A 385 -9.37 -8.48 -10.03
CA THR A 385 -10.53 -9.27 -10.45
C THR A 385 -10.17 -10.25 -11.57
N LEU A 386 -9.38 -9.82 -12.57
CA LEU A 386 -8.95 -10.69 -13.67
C LEU A 386 -8.00 -11.80 -13.19
N ILE A 387 -7.11 -11.51 -12.23
CA ILE A 387 -6.23 -12.52 -11.63
C ILE A 387 -7.06 -13.59 -10.93
N VAL A 388 -8.02 -13.21 -10.10
CA VAL A 388 -8.94 -14.14 -9.43
C VAL A 388 -9.78 -14.90 -10.43
N GLY A 389 -10.34 -14.20 -11.43
CA GLY A 389 -11.13 -14.80 -12.51
C GLY A 389 -10.37 -15.89 -13.25
N GLN A 390 -9.09 -15.65 -13.58
CA GLN A 390 -8.24 -16.65 -14.19
C GLN A 390 -8.00 -17.84 -13.27
N ALA A 391 -7.76 -17.62 -11.98
CA ALA A 391 -7.51 -18.69 -11.01
C ALA A 391 -8.71 -19.63 -10.88
N ILE A 392 -9.94 -19.11 -10.81
CA ILE A 392 -11.15 -19.93 -10.63
C ILE A 392 -11.65 -20.59 -11.93
N THR A 393 -11.33 -20.02 -13.11
CA THR A 393 -11.82 -20.54 -14.39
C THR A 393 -10.77 -21.34 -15.16
N GLY A 394 -9.48 -21.16 -14.85
CA GLY A 394 -8.37 -21.68 -15.65
C GLY A 394 -8.16 -20.96 -17.00
N ILE A 395 -8.96 -19.90 -17.29
CA ILE A 395 -8.93 -19.20 -18.58
C ILE A 395 -8.25 -17.86 -18.40
N LYS A 396 -7.25 -17.56 -19.27
CA LYS A 396 -6.55 -16.27 -19.26
C LYS A 396 -7.54 -15.14 -19.60
N ALA A 397 -7.60 -14.14 -18.74
CA ALA A 397 -8.43 -12.95 -18.92
C ALA A 397 -7.73 -11.85 -19.74
N PHE A 398 -6.39 -11.92 -19.86
CA PHE A 398 -5.61 -10.98 -20.65
C PHE A 398 -5.45 -11.52 -22.07
N VAL A 399 -5.65 -10.66 -23.07
CA VAL A 399 -5.41 -11.01 -24.47
C VAL A 399 -3.89 -11.16 -24.68
N PRO A 400 -3.40 -12.30 -25.17
CA PRO A 400 -1.98 -12.44 -25.50
C PRO A 400 -1.58 -11.40 -26.55
N LYS A 401 -0.39 -10.78 -26.40
CA LYS A 401 0.19 -10.02 -27.51
C LYS A 401 0.33 -10.97 -28.69
N PRO A 402 -0.04 -10.58 -29.95
CA PRO A 402 0.32 -11.39 -31.12
C PRO A 402 1.83 -11.55 -31.14
N GLU A 403 2.31 -12.78 -31.27
CA GLU A 403 3.73 -13.07 -31.44
C GLU A 403 4.26 -12.24 -32.60
N LYS A 404 5.33 -11.47 -32.38
CA LYS A 404 6.03 -10.78 -33.46
C LYS A 404 6.62 -11.83 -34.39
N GLY A 405 5.92 -12.14 -35.52
CA GLY A 405 6.44 -13.03 -36.55
C GLY A 405 5.57 -14.23 -36.94
N GLY A 406 4.40 -14.45 -36.34
CA GLY A 406 3.45 -15.45 -36.83
C GLY A 406 2.58 -14.82 -37.94
N GLU A 407 2.72 -15.30 -39.18
CA GLU A 407 1.73 -15.03 -40.24
C GLU A 407 0.35 -15.44 -39.69
N ALA A 408 -0.61 -14.54 -39.81
CA ALA A 408 -2.00 -14.83 -39.47
C ALA A 408 -2.48 -15.90 -40.45
N GLU A 409 -2.60 -17.16 -40.02
CA GLU A 409 -3.44 -18.12 -40.69
C GLU A 409 -4.87 -17.57 -40.69
N ARG A 410 -5.27 -17.04 -41.84
CA ARG A 410 -6.67 -16.72 -42.13
C ARG A 410 -7.43 -18.05 -42.06
N VAL A 411 -8.24 -18.19 -41.03
CA VAL A 411 -9.32 -19.17 -41.05
C VAL A 411 -10.29 -18.71 -42.15
N GLU A 412 -10.11 -19.25 -43.35
CA GLU A 412 -11.15 -19.16 -44.40
C GLU A 412 -12.37 -19.91 -43.88
N GLU A 413 -13.47 -19.15 -43.78
CA GLU A 413 -14.81 -19.72 -43.65
C GLU A 413 -15.04 -20.78 -44.74
N ARG A 414 -15.24 -22.02 -44.34
CA ARG A 414 -15.92 -22.99 -45.20
C ARG A 414 -17.41 -22.79 -45.02
N ALA A 415 -17.97 -21.99 -45.97
CA ALA A 415 -19.35 -22.14 -46.35
C ALA A 415 -19.46 -23.40 -47.21
N GLU A 416 -20.18 -24.41 -46.70
CA GLU A 416 -21.08 -25.27 -47.45
C GLU A 416 -21.93 -26.09 -46.47
#